data_8b0c3e11cd79f079a37ce907cd04381e
#
_entry.id   8b0c3e11cd79f079a37ce907cd04381e
#
_cell.length_a   1.000
_cell.length_b   1.000
_cell.length_c   1.000
_cell.angle_alpha   90.00
_cell.angle_beta   90.00
_cell.angle_gamma   90.00
#
_symmetry.space_group_name_H-M   'P 1'
#
loop_
_entity.id
_entity.type
_entity.pdbx_description
1 polymer ?
#
loop_
_entity_poly.entity_id
_entity_poly.type
_entity_poly.pdbx_seq_one_letter_code
_entity_poly.pdbx_strand_id
1 'polypeptide(L)'
;MNYSEDTPVTTRAPNESLALMLGGGGARGAYQAGVLRAIARRYPTLRLPILTGISAGAVNTTFLAAQAAPLPEATEQLVRLWLSLTPDQVYNVHTLPLLGNVGRWGMRLVGGGHAGKEPTKGLLDTAPLRRFLERALPRDADGALPGIQHNIRTGRLDAVALSATSYTTGQSVTWVQGRDVTLWQRPQRRSELASITVEHVMASSALPMLFPAVRIGTEWYGDGGVRLTAPLSPALHLGATRILTIATRYSRSREEADRPLTDGYPPPAQVLSVLYNAIFLDLIDEDIMRLERMNRMLDDMPPSDREGVGRETGPPF
;
A
#
# COMPACT_ATOMS: atom_id res chain seq x y z
N MET A 1 -2.07 -26.51 44.17
CA MET A 1 -1.19 -26.77 43.06
C MET A 1 -1.24 -25.56 42.14
N ASN A 2 -0.24 -24.69 42.28
CA ASN A 2 -0.10 -23.48 41.46
C ASN A 2 0.61 -23.84 40.17
N TYR A 3 -0.04 -23.66 39.04
CA TYR A 3 0.63 -23.59 37.73
C TYR A 3 0.83 -22.13 37.39
N SER A 4 2.03 -21.63 37.65
CA SER A 4 2.55 -20.41 37.04
C SER A 4 3.03 -20.77 35.62
N GLU A 5 2.26 -20.40 34.59
CA GLU A 5 2.73 -20.40 33.22
C GLU A 5 3.66 -19.20 33.02
N ASP A 6 4.95 -19.45 33.13
CA ASP A 6 5.99 -18.57 32.61
C ASP A 6 5.95 -18.59 31.08
N THR A 7 5.18 -17.66 30.51
CA THR A 7 5.32 -17.33 29.09
C THR A 7 6.64 -16.59 28.92
N PRO A 8 7.61 -17.07 28.11
CA PRO A 8 8.86 -16.38 27.90
C PRO A 8 8.57 -15.04 27.22
N VAL A 9 8.70 -13.94 27.96
CA VAL A 9 8.79 -12.60 27.42
C VAL A 9 10.10 -12.55 26.65
N THR A 10 10.01 -12.75 25.32
CA THR A 10 11.14 -12.51 24.43
C THR A 10 11.47 -11.02 24.53
N THR A 11 12.48 -10.71 25.32
CA THR A 11 13.08 -9.38 25.39
C THR A 11 13.57 -9.00 24.00
N ARG A 12 12.88 -8.05 23.38
CA ARG A 12 13.28 -7.40 22.12
C ARG A 12 14.71 -6.87 22.32
N ALA A 13 15.66 -7.25 21.48
CA ALA A 13 16.91 -6.54 21.42
C ALA A 13 16.60 -5.06 21.18
N PRO A 14 17.21 -4.12 21.94
CA PRO A 14 16.69 -2.75 22.05
C PRO A 14 16.60 -1.95 20.76
N ASN A 15 17.03 -2.47 19.61
CA ASN A 15 17.17 -1.71 18.37
C ASN A 15 16.77 -2.42 17.07
N GLU A 16 16.05 -3.57 17.08
CA GLU A 16 15.67 -4.21 15.82
C GLU A 16 14.15 -4.14 15.60
N SER A 17 13.71 -3.34 14.64
CA SER A 17 12.31 -3.26 14.20
C SER A 17 12.18 -3.66 12.73
N LEU A 18 11.40 -4.73 12.46
CA LEU A 18 11.11 -5.21 11.12
C LEU A 18 9.82 -4.58 10.60
N ALA A 19 9.89 -3.93 9.46
CA ALA A 19 8.71 -3.51 8.71
C ALA A 19 8.39 -4.48 7.56
N LEU A 20 7.11 -4.67 7.30
CA LEU A 20 6.61 -5.26 6.06
C LEU A 20 6.08 -4.14 5.17
N MET A 21 6.63 -4.02 3.95
CA MET A 21 6.13 -3.13 2.91
C MET A 21 5.50 -3.93 1.78
N LEU A 22 4.25 -3.61 1.46
CA LEU A 22 3.48 -4.25 0.40
C LEU A 22 3.13 -3.21 -0.68
N GLY A 23 3.71 -3.40 -1.85
CA GLY A 23 3.48 -2.53 -3.01
C GLY A 23 2.15 -2.78 -3.71
N GLY A 24 1.84 -1.92 -4.66
CA GLY A 24 0.71 -2.07 -5.56
C GLY A 24 0.85 -3.27 -6.50
N GLY A 25 -0.16 -3.48 -7.33
CA GLY A 25 -0.13 -4.55 -8.34
C GLY A 25 -1.49 -5.11 -8.71
N GLY A 26 -2.58 -4.53 -8.23
CA GLY A 26 -3.95 -5.02 -8.50
C GLY A 26 -4.13 -6.47 -8.05
N ALA A 27 -4.61 -7.35 -8.94
CA ALA A 27 -4.82 -8.76 -8.64
C ALA A 27 -3.55 -9.52 -8.19
N ARG A 28 -2.36 -8.97 -8.48
CA ARG A 28 -1.09 -9.56 -8.00
C ARG A 28 -0.90 -9.44 -6.48
N GLY A 29 -1.76 -8.69 -5.76
CA GLY A 29 -1.84 -8.74 -4.31
C GLY A 29 -2.09 -10.16 -3.75
N ALA A 30 -2.71 -11.04 -4.53
CA ALA A 30 -2.85 -12.46 -4.21
C ALA A 30 -1.50 -13.18 -4.10
N TYR A 31 -0.53 -12.83 -4.95
CA TYR A 31 0.84 -13.35 -4.86
C TYR A 31 1.51 -12.96 -3.54
N GLN A 32 1.34 -11.70 -3.11
CA GLN A 32 1.86 -11.24 -1.82
C GLN A 32 1.28 -12.08 -0.67
N ALA A 33 -0.02 -12.35 -0.68
CA ALA A 33 -0.67 -13.21 0.32
C ALA A 33 -0.08 -14.62 0.34
N GLY A 34 0.18 -15.20 -0.83
CA GLY A 34 0.82 -16.52 -0.97
C GLY A 34 2.24 -16.56 -0.41
N VAL A 35 3.06 -15.54 -0.70
CA VAL A 35 4.44 -15.40 -0.17
C VAL A 35 4.41 -15.23 1.34
N LEU A 36 3.54 -14.37 1.86
CA LEU A 36 3.38 -14.16 3.31
C LEU A 36 2.98 -15.44 4.04
N ARG A 37 2.06 -16.22 3.47
CA ARG A 37 1.69 -17.53 4.00
C ARG A 37 2.89 -18.49 4.06
N ALA A 38 3.70 -18.54 3.01
CA ALA A 38 4.90 -19.39 2.97
C ALA A 38 5.91 -18.96 4.03
N ILE A 39 6.15 -17.67 4.18
CA ILE A 39 7.02 -17.09 5.22
C ILE A 39 6.47 -17.42 6.62
N ALA A 40 5.18 -17.20 6.85
CA ALA A 40 4.55 -17.46 8.14
C ALA A 40 4.60 -18.94 8.56
N ARG A 41 4.45 -19.87 7.62
CA ARG A 41 4.61 -21.30 7.87
C ARG A 41 6.05 -21.67 8.23
N ARG A 42 7.03 -21.01 7.62
CA ARG A 42 8.46 -21.27 7.89
C ARG A 42 8.94 -20.59 9.17
N TYR A 43 8.36 -19.44 9.50
CA TYR A 43 8.70 -18.61 10.66
C TYR A 43 7.43 -18.24 11.45
N PRO A 44 6.81 -19.17 12.17
CA PRO A 44 5.49 -18.98 12.80
C PRO A 44 5.49 -17.91 13.91
N THR A 45 6.64 -17.64 14.49
CA THR A 45 6.82 -16.62 15.53
C THR A 45 7.29 -15.26 15.00
N LEU A 46 7.41 -15.12 13.66
CA LEU A 46 7.82 -13.85 13.04
C LEU A 46 6.85 -12.73 13.44
N ARG A 47 7.42 -11.62 13.91
CA ARG A 47 6.67 -10.41 14.22
C ARG A 47 6.91 -9.36 13.16
N LEU A 48 5.83 -8.69 12.78
CA LEU A 48 5.82 -7.60 11.80
C LEU A 48 5.21 -6.36 12.49
N PRO A 49 5.98 -5.68 13.35
CA PRO A 49 5.46 -4.59 14.16
C PRO A 49 5.11 -3.33 13.34
N ILE A 50 5.70 -3.16 12.17
CA ILE A 50 5.41 -2.04 11.28
C ILE A 50 4.89 -2.59 9.96
N LEU A 51 3.72 -2.11 9.54
CA LEU A 51 3.09 -2.52 8.28
C LEU A 51 2.86 -1.29 7.41
N THR A 52 3.35 -1.32 6.17
CA THR A 52 3.11 -0.23 5.21
C THR A 52 2.56 -0.79 3.90
N GLY A 53 1.61 -0.08 3.30
CA GLY A 53 0.94 -0.59 2.11
C GLY A 53 0.44 0.48 1.16
N ILE A 54 0.35 0.08 -0.12
CA ILE A 54 -0.10 0.92 -1.22
C ILE A 54 -0.97 0.09 -2.15
N SER A 55 -2.11 0.65 -2.60
CA SER A 55 -2.98 0.01 -3.58
C SER A 55 -3.43 -1.39 -3.11
N ALA A 56 -3.25 -2.45 -3.88
CA ALA A 56 -3.51 -3.82 -3.45
C ALA A 56 -2.73 -4.21 -2.19
N GLY A 57 -1.51 -3.66 -2.02
CA GLY A 57 -0.73 -3.80 -0.78
C GLY A 57 -1.41 -3.14 0.41
N ALA A 58 -2.15 -2.03 0.23
CA ALA A 58 -2.92 -1.42 1.32
C ALA A 58 -4.06 -2.34 1.79
N VAL A 59 -4.69 -3.10 0.89
CA VAL A 59 -5.69 -4.12 1.26
C VAL A 59 -5.05 -5.18 2.16
N ASN A 60 -3.92 -5.76 1.71
CA ASN A 60 -3.21 -6.81 2.45
C ASN A 60 -2.70 -6.29 3.81
N THR A 61 -2.09 -5.12 3.81
CA THR A 61 -1.55 -4.45 5.01
C THR A 61 -2.65 -4.21 6.04
N THR A 62 -3.77 -3.62 5.62
CA THR A 62 -4.89 -3.32 6.51
C THR A 62 -5.53 -4.58 7.05
N PHE A 63 -5.70 -5.59 6.19
CA PHE A 63 -6.22 -6.89 6.63
C PHE A 63 -5.35 -7.49 7.73
N LEU A 64 -4.03 -7.58 7.53
CA LEU A 64 -3.09 -8.11 8.52
C LEU A 64 -3.06 -7.26 9.80
N ALA A 65 -3.05 -5.94 9.68
CA ALA A 65 -3.04 -5.02 10.81
C ALA A 65 -4.28 -5.16 11.70
N ALA A 66 -5.43 -5.52 11.11
CA ALA A 66 -6.69 -5.69 11.81
C ALA A 66 -6.87 -7.08 12.44
N GLN A 67 -6.03 -8.09 12.11
CA GLN A 67 -6.17 -9.44 12.64
C GLN A 67 -5.55 -9.57 14.03
N ALA A 68 -6.32 -10.08 14.97
CA ALA A 68 -5.82 -10.44 16.32
C ALA A 68 -5.13 -11.82 16.34
N ALA A 69 -5.31 -12.63 15.30
CA ALA A 69 -4.74 -13.97 15.18
C ALA A 69 -3.21 -13.94 15.00
N PRO A 70 -2.49 -15.02 15.34
CA PRO A 70 -1.08 -15.19 15.00
C PRO A 70 -0.84 -15.09 13.47
N LEU A 71 0.37 -14.71 13.07
CA LEU A 71 0.73 -14.49 11.66
C LEU A 71 0.38 -15.68 10.73
N PRO A 72 0.61 -16.96 11.11
CA PRO A 72 0.23 -18.09 10.26
C PRO A 72 -1.28 -18.14 9.97
N GLU A 73 -2.10 -17.91 10.98
CA GLU A 73 -3.55 -17.93 10.83
C GLU A 73 -4.05 -16.69 10.06
N ALA A 74 -3.52 -15.50 10.36
CA ALA A 74 -3.85 -14.26 9.64
C ALA A 74 -3.53 -14.36 8.14
N THR A 75 -2.39 -14.98 7.79
CA THR A 75 -2.01 -15.16 6.38
C THR A 75 -2.85 -16.22 5.66
N GLU A 76 -3.29 -17.29 6.34
CA GLU A 76 -4.26 -18.25 5.79
C GLU A 76 -5.62 -17.57 5.53
N GLN A 77 -6.07 -16.69 6.43
CA GLN A 77 -7.30 -15.92 6.23
C GLN A 77 -7.15 -14.95 5.06
N LEU A 78 -6.00 -14.28 4.93
CA LEU A 78 -5.71 -13.39 3.80
C LEU A 78 -5.73 -14.15 2.47
N VAL A 79 -5.14 -15.34 2.40
CA VAL A 79 -5.18 -16.18 1.19
C VAL A 79 -6.62 -16.57 0.86
N ARG A 80 -7.44 -16.96 1.86
CA ARG A 80 -8.87 -17.26 1.62
C ARG A 80 -9.63 -16.05 1.10
N LEU A 81 -9.32 -14.84 1.61
CA LEU A 81 -9.90 -13.59 1.12
C LEU A 81 -9.64 -13.41 -0.38
N TRP A 82 -8.39 -13.59 -0.84
CA TRP A 82 -8.03 -13.47 -2.25
C TRP A 82 -8.63 -14.57 -3.12
N LEU A 83 -8.73 -15.81 -2.61
CA LEU A 83 -9.35 -16.92 -3.34
C LEU A 83 -10.87 -16.73 -3.51
N SER A 84 -11.51 -15.99 -2.63
CA SER A 84 -12.94 -15.68 -2.73
C SER A 84 -13.24 -14.46 -3.60
N LEU A 85 -12.23 -13.66 -3.95
CA LEU A 85 -12.42 -12.42 -4.69
C LEU A 85 -12.61 -12.68 -6.19
N THR A 86 -13.73 -12.22 -6.72
CA THR A 86 -14.06 -12.29 -8.15
C THR A 86 -14.11 -10.88 -8.76
N PRO A 87 -13.94 -10.73 -10.09
CA PRO A 87 -13.94 -9.41 -10.74
C PRO A 87 -15.20 -8.58 -10.46
N ASP A 88 -16.37 -9.20 -10.40
CA ASP A 88 -17.65 -8.56 -10.11
C ASP A 88 -17.75 -8.06 -8.66
N GLN A 89 -16.92 -8.58 -7.75
CA GLN A 89 -16.77 -8.07 -6.39
C GLN A 89 -15.79 -6.89 -6.30
N VAL A 90 -15.03 -6.62 -7.34
CA VAL A 90 -14.11 -5.48 -7.41
C VAL A 90 -14.77 -4.30 -8.10
N TYR A 91 -15.38 -4.52 -9.26
CA TYR A 91 -16.03 -3.46 -10.03
C TYR A 91 -17.19 -3.96 -10.87
N ASN A 92 -18.13 -3.06 -11.14
CA ASN A 92 -19.20 -3.29 -12.10
C ASN A 92 -18.79 -2.70 -13.45
N VAL A 93 -18.91 -3.52 -14.50
CA VAL A 93 -18.79 -3.08 -15.89
C VAL A 93 -20.19 -2.89 -16.45
N HIS A 94 -20.73 -1.71 -16.37
CA HIS A 94 -21.97 -1.37 -17.07
C HIS A 94 -21.62 -0.86 -18.47
N THR A 95 -21.92 -1.62 -19.51
CA THR A 95 -21.57 -1.30 -20.90
C THR A 95 -22.23 0.01 -21.42
N LEU A 96 -23.44 0.33 -21.00
CA LEU A 96 -24.16 1.55 -21.40
C LEU A 96 -23.60 2.83 -20.79
N PRO A 97 -23.30 2.88 -19.46
CA PRO A 97 -22.61 4.02 -18.86
C PRO A 97 -21.17 4.21 -19.34
N LEU A 98 -20.47 3.14 -19.76
CA LEU A 98 -19.11 3.21 -20.26
C LEU A 98 -19.00 4.07 -21.52
N LEU A 99 -19.85 3.83 -22.53
CA LEU A 99 -19.89 4.64 -23.76
C LEU A 99 -20.29 6.09 -23.46
N GLY A 100 -21.25 6.31 -22.59
CA GLY A 100 -21.64 7.64 -22.14
C GLY A 100 -20.58 8.36 -21.32
N ASN A 101 -19.80 7.62 -20.52
CA ASN A 101 -18.71 8.16 -19.74
C ASN A 101 -17.49 8.50 -20.62
N VAL A 102 -17.10 7.64 -21.54
CA VAL A 102 -16.02 7.91 -22.51
C VAL A 102 -16.38 9.12 -23.37
N GLY A 103 -17.61 9.21 -23.87
CA GLY A 103 -18.07 10.37 -24.65
C GLY A 103 -18.07 11.67 -23.84
N ARG A 104 -18.51 11.63 -22.58
CA ARG A 104 -18.46 12.78 -21.66
C ARG A 104 -17.03 13.19 -21.28
N TRP A 105 -16.13 12.23 -21.08
CA TRP A 105 -14.71 12.49 -20.89
C TRP A 105 -14.09 13.16 -22.10
N GLY A 106 -14.36 12.65 -23.31
CA GLY A 106 -13.88 13.25 -24.55
C GLY A 106 -14.38 14.68 -24.75
N MET A 107 -15.67 14.93 -24.52
CA MET A 107 -16.26 16.27 -24.61
C MET A 107 -15.68 17.24 -23.57
N ARG A 108 -15.35 16.79 -22.36
CA ARG A 108 -14.73 17.66 -21.34
C ARG A 108 -13.26 17.97 -21.61
N LEU A 109 -12.51 17.03 -22.16
CA LEU A 109 -11.13 17.30 -22.60
C LEU A 109 -11.08 18.34 -23.71
N VAL A 110 -12.06 18.34 -24.62
CA VAL A 110 -12.14 19.29 -25.73
C VAL A 110 -12.85 20.59 -25.31
N GLY A 111 -13.84 20.52 -24.42
CA GLY A 111 -14.72 21.64 -24.04
C GLY A 111 -14.33 22.46 -22.82
N GLY A 112 -13.11 22.31 -22.27
CA GLY A 112 -12.62 23.15 -21.17
C GLY A 112 -13.38 23.01 -19.84
N GLY A 113 -14.01 21.89 -19.56
CA GLY A 113 -14.54 21.57 -18.21
C GLY A 113 -15.96 22.07 -17.90
N HIS A 114 -16.67 22.73 -18.80
CA HIS A 114 -17.98 23.37 -18.51
C HIS A 114 -19.20 22.52 -18.88
N ALA A 115 -19.07 21.29 -19.33
CA ALA A 115 -20.19 20.45 -19.76
C ALA A 115 -20.69 19.52 -18.65
N GLY A 116 -21.84 19.88 -18.06
CA GLY A 116 -22.69 19.02 -17.23
C GLY A 116 -22.57 19.16 -15.71
N LYS A 117 -23.72 19.02 -15.01
CA LYS A 117 -23.88 19.23 -13.55
C LYS A 117 -23.30 18.12 -12.67
N GLU A 118 -22.95 16.94 -13.20
CA GLU A 118 -22.32 15.86 -12.40
C GLU A 118 -20.91 15.51 -12.89
N PRO A 119 -19.93 15.45 -11.96
CA PRO A 119 -18.58 15.01 -12.31
C PRO A 119 -18.57 13.54 -12.69
N THR A 120 -17.92 13.19 -13.78
CA THR A 120 -17.72 11.79 -14.20
C THR A 120 -16.76 11.13 -13.21
N LYS A 121 -17.25 10.18 -12.41
CA LYS A 121 -16.58 9.61 -11.23
C LYS A 121 -15.64 8.43 -11.52
N GLY A 122 -15.05 8.32 -12.70
CA GLY A 122 -14.24 7.15 -13.11
C GLY A 122 -14.98 6.29 -14.15
N LEU A 123 -14.27 5.36 -14.78
CA LEU A 123 -14.82 4.49 -15.81
C LEU A 123 -15.59 3.31 -15.22
N LEU A 124 -15.18 2.81 -14.04
CA LEU A 124 -15.72 1.64 -13.38
C LEU A 124 -16.35 2.03 -12.03
N ASP A 125 -17.45 1.36 -11.66
CA ASP A 125 -18.05 1.48 -10.34
C ASP A 125 -17.37 0.51 -9.36
N THR A 126 -16.73 1.03 -8.31
CA THR A 126 -16.03 0.27 -7.27
C THR A 126 -16.85 0.05 -6.00
N ALA A 127 -18.16 0.30 -6.03
CA ALA A 127 -19.05 -0.03 -4.91
C ALA A 127 -19.00 -1.52 -4.50
N PRO A 128 -18.82 -2.49 -5.42
CA PRO A 128 -18.60 -3.88 -5.03
C PRO A 128 -17.35 -4.08 -4.16
N LEU A 129 -16.22 -3.49 -4.53
CA LEU A 129 -14.98 -3.56 -3.74
C LEU A 129 -15.17 -3.00 -2.33
N ARG A 130 -15.83 -1.86 -2.22
CA ARG A 130 -16.18 -1.26 -0.93
C ARG A 130 -16.95 -2.26 -0.06
N ARG A 131 -18.05 -2.82 -0.59
CA ARG A 131 -18.86 -3.81 0.14
C ARG A 131 -18.08 -5.06 0.50
N PHE A 132 -17.16 -5.49 -0.35
CA PHE A 132 -16.28 -6.62 -0.08
C PHE A 132 -15.34 -6.32 1.09
N LEU A 133 -14.67 -5.18 1.08
CA LEU A 133 -13.77 -4.73 2.17
C LEU A 133 -14.52 -4.52 3.48
N GLU A 134 -15.71 -3.94 3.45
CA GLU A 134 -16.57 -3.74 4.61
C GLU A 134 -17.00 -5.06 5.28
N ARG A 135 -17.18 -6.13 4.51
CA ARG A 135 -17.43 -7.47 5.05
C ARG A 135 -16.16 -8.14 5.60
N ALA A 136 -15.02 -7.88 4.95
CA ALA A 136 -13.74 -8.50 5.32
C ALA A 136 -13.05 -7.83 6.52
N LEU A 137 -13.34 -6.55 6.76
CA LEU A 137 -12.72 -5.71 7.78
C LEU A 137 -13.81 -5.23 8.76
N PRO A 138 -13.99 -5.91 9.91
CA PRO A 138 -14.92 -5.46 10.94
C PRO A 138 -14.61 -4.03 11.37
N ARG A 139 -15.65 -3.18 11.41
CA ARG A 139 -15.57 -1.75 11.72
C ARG A 139 -16.50 -1.39 12.87
N ASP A 140 -16.17 -0.33 13.60
CA ASP A 140 -17.04 0.30 14.59
C ASP A 140 -18.05 1.28 13.94
N ALA A 141 -18.81 1.98 14.79
CA ALA A 141 -19.82 2.93 14.33
C ALA A 141 -19.22 4.13 13.57
N ASP A 142 -17.99 4.50 13.86
CA ASP A 142 -17.25 5.60 13.24
C ASP A 142 -16.49 5.15 11.98
N GLY A 143 -16.57 3.86 11.65
CA GLY A 143 -15.90 3.25 10.49
C GLY A 143 -14.44 2.89 10.73
N ALA A 144 -13.89 3.11 11.92
CA ALA A 144 -12.54 2.70 12.27
C ALA A 144 -12.46 1.17 12.41
N LEU A 145 -11.24 0.63 12.32
CA LEU A 145 -10.96 -0.80 12.40
C LEU A 145 -10.44 -1.15 13.81
N PRO A 146 -11.31 -1.63 14.73
CA PRO A 146 -10.94 -1.83 16.12
C PRO A 146 -9.82 -2.86 16.33
N GLY A 147 -9.64 -3.80 15.40
CA GLY A 147 -8.55 -4.75 15.41
C GLY A 147 -7.17 -4.08 15.32
N ILE A 148 -7.03 -3.02 14.52
CA ILE A 148 -5.79 -2.23 14.44
C ILE A 148 -5.49 -1.59 15.81
N GLN A 149 -6.46 -0.92 16.39
CA GLN A 149 -6.30 -0.27 17.69
C GLN A 149 -5.99 -1.29 18.80
N HIS A 150 -6.63 -2.46 18.76
CA HIS A 150 -6.33 -3.55 19.68
C HIS A 150 -4.86 -4.00 19.55
N ASN A 151 -4.38 -4.25 18.35
CA ASN A 151 -3.02 -4.71 18.10
C ASN A 151 -1.96 -3.67 18.52
N ILE A 152 -2.24 -2.38 18.33
CA ILE A 152 -1.38 -1.30 18.79
C ILE A 152 -1.34 -1.27 20.33
N ARG A 153 -2.49 -1.35 21.01
CA ARG A 153 -2.55 -1.35 22.49
C ARG A 153 -1.84 -2.55 23.10
N THR A 154 -1.93 -3.71 22.47
CA THR A 154 -1.30 -4.95 22.97
C THR A 154 0.16 -5.11 22.56
N GLY A 155 0.73 -4.15 21.81
CA GLY A 155 2.12 -4.19 21.35
C GLY A 155 2.41 -5.26 20.29
N ARG A 156 1.38 -5.78 19.63
CA ARG A 156 1.53 -6.66 18.45
C ARG A 156 1.89 -5.87 17.20
N LEU A 157 1.39 -4.63 17.11
CA LEU A 157 1.63 -3.67 16.06
C LEU A 157 2.16 -2.37 16.69
N ASP A 158 3.23 -1.83 16.16
CA ASP A 158 3.73 -0.50 16.54
C ASP A 158 3.05 0.57 15.66
N ALA A 159 2.98 0.32 14.34
CA ALA A 159 2.30 1.23 13.41
C ALA A 159 1.84 0.54 12.13
N VAL A 160 0.79 1.09 11.54
CA VAL A 160 0.35 0.81 10.17
C VAL A 160 0.28 2.12 9.39
N ALA A 161 0.70 2.09 8.13
CA ALA A 161 0.66 3.24 7.25
C ALA A 161 0.14 2.87 5.86
N LEU A 162 -0.74 3.71 5.32
CA LEU A 162 -1.28 3.59 3.97
C LEU A 162 -0.98 4.87 3.19
N SER A 163 -0.46 4.72 1.98
CA SER A 163 -0.16 5.87 1.13
C SER A 163 -1.17 6.03 0.00
N ALA A 164 -1.54 7.28 -0.27
CA ALA A 164 -2.40 7.69 -1.37
C ALA A 164 -1.84 8.95 -2.04
N THR A 165 -2.41 9.31 -3.18
CA THR A 165 -2.10 10.57 -3.87
C THR A 165 -3.25 11.54 -3.69
N SER A 166 -3.02 12.71 -3.09
CA SER A 166 -4.00 13.80 -3.07
C SER A 166 -4.08 14.45 -4.44
N TYR A 167 -5.23 14.36 -5.09
CA TYR A 167 -5.49 15.09 -6.33
C TYR A 167 -5.78 16.57 -6.07
N THR A 168 -6.09 16.94 -4.83
CA THR A 168 -6.34 18.30 -4.43
C THR A 168 -5.04 19.11 -4.31
N THR A 169 -4.00 18.50 -3.71
CA THR A 169 -2.72 19.18 -3.47
C THR A 169 -1.58 18.69 -4.37
N GLY A 170 -1.77 17.56 -5.06
CA GLY A 170 -0.73 16.90 -5.86
C GLY A 170 0.36 16.23 -5.03
N GLN A 171 0.17 16.06 -3.72
CA GLN A 171 1.14 15.44 -2.82
C GLN A 171 0.88 13.94 -2.63
N SER A 172 1.92 13.18 -2.30
CA SER A 172 1.77 11.88 -1.66
C SER A 172 1.39 12.08 -0.20
N VAL A 173 0.33 11.44 0.25
CA VAL A 173 -0.15 11.48 1.64
C VAL A 173 -0.07 10.09 2.22
N THR A 174 0.54 9.98 3.41
CA THR A 174 0.64 8.72 4.15
C THR A 174 -0.13 8.86 5.44
N TRP A 175 -1.26 8.15 5.56
CA TRP A 175 -2.01 8.04 6.80
C TRP A 175 -1.37 7.02 7.71
N VAL A 176 -1.15 7.40 8.95
CA VAL A 176 -0.46 6.57 9.94
C VAL A 176 -1.36 6.38 11.15
N GLN A 177 -1.48 5.14 11.59
CA GLN A 177 -2.04 4.78 12.89
C GLN A 177 -1.01 3.98 13.67
N GLY A 178 -0.57 4.50 14.83
CA GLY A 178 0.52 3.87 15.57
C GLY A 178 0.71 4.47 16.95
N ARG A 179 1.71 3.93 17.66
CA ARG A 179 2.18 4.43 18.94
C ARG A 179 3.41 5.31 18.70
N ASP A 180 3.48 6.44 19.42
CA ASP A 180 4.65 7.33 19.43
C ASP A 180 5.13 7.73 18.02
N VAL A 181 4.18 8.00 17.11
CA VAL A 181 4.46 8.33 15.71
C VAL A 181 4.92 9.78 15.60
N THR A 182 6.09 9.98 15.01
CA THR A 182 6.56 11.30 14.57
C THR A 182 6.12 11.51 13.12
N LEU A 183 5.34 12.56 12.89
CA LEU A 183 4.91 12.93 11.55
C LEU A 183 6.03 13.59 10.77
N TRP A 184 6.04 13.38 9.46
CA TRP A 184 7.00 14.01 8.55
C TRP A 184 6.30 14.80 7.45
N GLN A 185 6.96 15.86 7.00
CA GLN A 185 6.48 16.68 5.91
C GLN A 185 7.66 17.10 5.00
N ARG A 186 7.41 17.01 3.71
CA ARG A 186 8.29 17.44 2.62
C ARG A 186 7.44 18.14 1.56
N PRO A 187 7.99 18.93 0.65
CA PRO A 187 7.18 19.66 -0.36
C PRO A 187 6.23 18.77 -1.18
N GLN A 188 6.67 17.54 -1.51
CA GLN A 188 5.93 16.60 -2.37
C GLN A 188 5.18 15.51 -1.60
N ARG A 189 5.34 15.42 -0.27
CA ARG A 189 4.78 14.36 0.55
C ARG A 189 4.61 14.76 2.00
N ARG A 190 3.56 14.24 2.62
CA ARG A 190 3.29 14.43 4.04
C ARG A 190 2.72 13.16 4.67
N SER A 191 2.84 13.06 5.98
CA SER A 191 2.13 12.07 6.79
C SER A 191 1.07 12.74 7.66
N GLU A 192 0.02 12.00 7.96
CA GLU A 192 -1.10 12.43 8.79
C GLU A 192 -1.48 11.30 9.76
N LEU A 193 -1.76 11.64 11.01
CA LEU A 193 -2.38 10.70 11.93
C LEU A 193 -3.83 10.45 11.51
N ALA A 194 -4.21 9.19 11.42
CA ALA A 194 -5.56 8.79 11.10
C ALA A 194 -5.94 7.48 11.77
N SER A 195 -7.19 7.33 12.18
CA SER A 195 -7.77 6.02 12.39
C SER A 195 -8.05 5.40 11.02
N ILE A 196 -7.34 4.33 10.68
CA ILE A 196 -7.48 3.68 9.37
C ILE A 196 -8.89 3.11 9.21
N THR A 197 -9.51 3.40 8.07
CA THR A 197 -10.84 2.97 7.68
C THR A 197 -10.82 2.32 6.29
N VAL A 198 -11.93 1.72 5.88
CA VAL A 198 -12.12 1.22 4.51
C VAL A 198 -11.93 2.34 3.48
N GLU A 199 -12.30 3.59 3.80
CA GLU A 199 -12.11 4.75 2.90
C GLU A 199 -10.63 4.99 2.56
N HIS A 200 -9.74 4.85 3.54
CA HIS A 200 -8.30 4.98 3.31
C HIS A 200 -7.76 3.87 2.38
N VAL A 201 -8.26 2.64 2.54
CA VAL A 201 -7.92 1.52 1.66
C VAL A 201 -8.43 1.77 0.25
N MET A 202 -9.70 2.20 0.12
CA MET A 202 -10.31 2.55 -1.16
C MET A 202 -9.56 3.69 -1.86
N ALA A 203 -9.16 4.73 -1.12
CA ALA A 203 -8.39 5.85 -1.65
C ALA A 203 -7.02 5.40 -2.16
N SER A 204 -6.29 4.61 -1.35
CA SER A 204 -4.99 4.04 -1.73
C SER A 204 -5.06 3.13 -2.97
N SER A 205 -6.23 2.53 -3.23
CA SER A 205 -6.46 1.59 -4.34
C SER A 205 -7.24 2.19 -5.52
N ALA A 206 -7.51 3.50 -5.50
CA ALA A 206 -8.31 4.17 -6.53
C ALA A 206 -7.45 4.46 -7.77
N LEU A 207 -7.33 3.46 -8.66
CA LEU A 207 -6.56 3.56 -9.91
C LEU A 207 -7.01 4.74 -10.76
N PRO A 208 -6.10 5.62 -11.19
CA PRO A 208 -6.42 6.79 -11.98
C PRO A 208 -7.27 6.43 -13.22
N MET A 209 -8.22 7.29 -13.57
CA MET A 209 -9.12 7.13 -14.71
C MET A 209 -10.05 5.91 -14.63
N LEU A 210 -9.59 4.76 -14.15
CA LEU A 210 -10.40 3.54 -14.04
C LEU A 210 -11.36 3.61 -12.87
N PHE A 211 -10.85 3.89 -11.67
CA PHE A 211 -11.64 3.93 -10.44
C PHE A 211 -11.97 5.37 -10.04
N PRO A 212 -13.11 5.61 -9.40
CA PRO A 212 -13.45 6.93 -8.90
C PRO A 212 -12.47 7.35 -7.80
N ALA A 213 -12.09 8.64 -7.80
CA ALA A 213 -11.37 9.24 -6.69
C ALA A 213 -12.23 9.16 -5.41
N VAL A 214 -11.57 8.99 -4.27
CA VAL A 214 -12.22 8.87 -2.97
C VAL A 214 -12.05 10.18 -2.21
N ARG A 215 -13.15 10.69 -1.64
CA ARG A 215 -13.12 11.89 -0.81
C ARG A 215 -12.93 11.51 0.64
N ILE A 216 -11.90 12.07 1.28
CA ILE A 216 -11.68 11.98 2.72
C ILE A 216 -11.52 13.41 3.25
N GLY A 217 -12.40 13.79 4.16
CA GLY A 217 -12.46 15.18 4.62
C GLY A 217 -12.77 16.15 3.46
N THR A 218 -11.89 17.11 3.23
CA THR A 218 -12.01 18.12 2.17
C THR A 218 -11.27 17.78 0.89
N GLU A 219 -10.44 16.73 0.89
CA GLU A 219 -9.57 16.39 -0.23
C GLU A 219 -10.04 15.15 -1.01
N TRP A 220 -9.61 15.09 -2.27
CA TRP A 220 -9.82 13.95 -3.17
C TRP A 220 -8.53 13.16 -3.33
N TYR A 221 -8.64 11.85 -3.25
CA TYR A 221 -7.50 10.94 -3.29
C TYR A 221 -7.63 9.89 -4.37
N GLY A 222 -6.49 9.50 -4.90
CA GLY A 222 -6.31 8.37 -5.80
C GLY A 222 -5.16 7.49 -5.38
N ASP A 223 -4.88 6.46 -6.19
CA ASP A 223 -3.90 5.42 -5.88
C ASP A 223 -2.54 6.00 -5.47
N GLY A 224 -1.98 5.44 -4.39
CA GLY A 224 -0.74 5.91 -3.80
C GLY A 224 0.48 5.76 -4.72
N GLY A 225 0.46 4.79 -5.64
CA GLY A 225 1.55 4.55 -6.57
C GLY A 225 1.80 5.70 -7.56
N VAL A 226 0.81 6.56 -7.80
CA VAL A 226 0.92 7.66 -8.77
C VAL A 226 2.01 8.67 -8.40
N ARG A 227 2.16 8.97 -7.12
CA ARG A 227 3.05 10.04 -6.63
C ARG A 227 4.11 9.55 -5.65
N LEU A 228 4.17 8.27 -5.38
CA LEU A 228 5.08 7.71 -4.39
C LEU A 228 6.46 7.45 -5.00
N THR A 229 7.37 8.37 -4.81
CA THR A 229 8.76 8.27 -5.31
C THR A 229 9.69 7.48 -4.39
N ALA A 230 9.27 7.18 -3.16
CA ALA A 230 10.06 6.45 -2.17
C ALA A 230 9.13 5.53 -1.34
N PRO A 231 8.74 4.36 -1.89
CA PRO A 231 7.80 3.44 -1.25
C PRO A 231 8.28 2.88 0.09
N LEU A 232 9.58 2.79 0.33
CA LEU A 232 10.16 2.28 1.58
C LEU A 232 10.28 3.36 2.66
N SER A 233 10.23 4.63 2.29
CA SER A 233 10.39 5.77 3.20
C SER A 233 9.42 5.78 4.38
N PRO A 234 8.11 5.46 4.25
CA PRO A 234 7.22 5.39 5.41
C PRO A 234 7.67 4.40 6.47
N ALA A 235 8.19 3.22 6.07
CA ALA A 235 8.71 2.23 7.01
C ALA A 235 9.92 2.76 7.80
N LEU A 236 10.83 3.48 7.13
CA LEU A 236 12.00 4.11 7.78
C LEU A 236 11.57 5.21 8.77
N HIS A 237 10.63 6.08 8.38
CA HIS A 237 10.10 7.11 9.27
C HIS A 237 9.38 6.54 10.50
N LEU A 238 8.83 5.34 10.40
CA LEU A 238 8.22 4.62 11.50
C LEU A 238 9.23 3.83 12.36
N GLY A 239 10.52 3.99 12.11
CA GLY A 239 11.59 3.42 12.92
C GLY A 239 11.98 1.99 12.54
N ALA A 240 11.68 1.54 11.34
CA ALA A 240 12.15 0.25 10.86
C ALA A 240 13.67 0.26 10.67
N THR A 241 14.34 -0.75 11.22
CA THR A 241 15.76 -1.02 10.98
C THR A 241 15.97 -2.07 9.88
N ARG A 242 14.93 -2.86 9.61
CA ARG A 242 14.89 -3.84 8.52
C ARG A 242 13.54 -3.75 7.82
N ILE A 243 13.54 -3.89 6.51
CA ILE A 243 12.32 -3.86 5.70
C ILE A 243 12.26 -5.14 4.88
N LEU A 244 11.18 -5.90 5.08
CA LEU A 244 10.78 -6.96 4.18
C LEU A 244 9.81 -6.36 3.16
N THR A 245 10.17 -6.38 1.89
CA THR A 245 9.28 -5.96 0.81
C THR A 245 8.92 -7.13 -0.11
N ILE A 246 7.66 -7.19 -0.54
CA ILE A 246 7.18 -8.19 -1.50
C ILE A 246 6.71 -7.44 -2.75
N ALA A 247 7.61 -7.37 -3.73
CA ALA A 247 7.30 -6.80 -5.04
C ALA A 247 6.41 -7.75 -5.86
N THR A 248 5.56 -7.18 -6.69
CA THR A 248 4.67 -7.93 -7.58
C THR A 248 5.13 -7.85 -9.04
N ARG A 249 6.30 -7.28 -9.28
CA ARG A 249 6.91 -7.18 -10.60
C ARG A 249 7.47 -8.54 -11.03
N TYR A 250 7.19 -8.91 -12.28
CA TYR A 250 7.87 -10.01 -12.93
C TYR A 250 9.20 -9.52 -13.52
N SER A 251 10.30 -10.07 -13.05
CA SER A 251 11.62 -9.81 -13.63
C SER A 251 11.78 -10.63 -14.91
N ARG A 252 11.78 -9.94 -16.05
CA ARG A 252 11.97 -10.58 -17.35
C ARG A 252 13.44 -10.93 -17.56
N SER A 253 13.70 -12.07 -18.17
CA SER A 253 15.02 -12.35 -18.73
C SER A 253 15.30 -11.38 -19.90
N ARG A 254 16.58 -11.24 -20.27
CA ARG A 254 16.95 -10.40 -21.41
C ARG A 254 16.27 -10.84 -22.70
N GLU A 255 16.18 -12.14 -22.92
CA GLU A 255 15.50 -12.73 -24.09
C GLU A 255 13.99 -12.47 -24.10
N GLU A 256 13.35 -12.48 -22.93
CA GLU A 256 11.93 -12.15 -22.80
C GLU A 256 11.67 -10.63 -22.97
N ALA A 257 12.61 -9.79 -22.54
CA ALA A 257 12.50 -8.34 -22.69
C ALA A 257 12.56 -7.89 -24.15
N ASP A 258 13.33 -8.60 -24.97
CA ASP A 258 13.52 -8.32 -26.41
C ASP A 258 12.36 -8.84 -27.28
N ARG A 259 11.44 -9.64 -26.73
CA ARG A 259 10.27 -10.14 -27.47
C ARG A 259 9.22 -9.05 -27.62
N PRO A 260 8.73 -8.77 -28.84
CA PRO A 260 7.65 -7.82 -29.05
C PRO A 260 6.37 -8.30 -28.35
N LEU A 261 5.68 -7.41 -27.66
CA LEU A 261 4.42 -7.71 -26.96
C LEU A 261 3.20 -7.66 -27.89
N THR A 262 3.34 -7.01 -29.04
CA THR A 262 2.27 -6.85 -30.05
C THR A 262 2.86 -6.82 -31.45
N ASP A 263 2.14 -7.38 -32.41
CA ASP A 263 2.41 -7.22 -33.83
C ASP A 263 1.57 -6.05 -34.35
N GLY A 264 2.23 -4.97 -34.80
CA GLY A 264 1.59 -3.77 -35.35
C GLY A 264 1.30 -2.67 -34.33
N TYR A 265 0.29 -1.82 -34.62
CA TYR A 265 -0.04 -0.67 -33.77
C TYR A 265 -0.61 -1.11 -32.42
N PRO A 266 -0.05 -0.65 -31.27
CA PRO A 266 -0.46 -1.11 -29.97
C PRO A 266 -1.89 -0.64 -29.64
N PRO A 267 -2.78 -1.55 -29.18
CA PRO A 267 -4.11 -1.16 -28.76
C PRO A 267 -4.04 -0.28 -27.48
N PRO A 268 -5.04 0.62 -27.25
CA PRO A 268 -5.04 1.51 -26.09
C PRO A 268 -4.89 0.80 -24.75
N ALA A 269 -5.43 -0.42 -24.60
CA ALA A 269 -5.29 -1.24 -23.40
C ALA A 269 -3.83 -1.65 -23.14
N GLN A 270 -3.06 -1.92 -24.19
CA GLN A 270 -1.64 -2.25 -24.11
C GLN A 270 -0.83 -1.03 -23.65
N VAL A 271 -1.08 0.15 -24.25
CA VAL A 271 -0.43 1.41 -23.84
C VAL A 271 -0.72 1.71 -22.37
N LEU A 272 -1.99 1.58 -21.97
CA LEU A 272 -2.40 1.80 -20.58
C LEU A 272 -1.74 0.79 -19.62
N SER A 273 -1.61 -0.48 -20.01
CA SER A 273 -0.91 -1.50 -19.23
C SER A 273 0.56 -1.15 -19.02
N VAL A 274 1.26 -0.65 -20.05
CA VAL A 274 2.66 -0.21 -19.94
C VAL A 274 2.77 0.99 -18.98
N LEU A 275 1.89 1.98 -19.11
CA LEU A 275 1.85 3.15 -18.23
C LEU A 275 1.62 2.73 -16.75
N TYR A 276 0.67 1.84 -16.50
CA TYR A 276 0.43 1.36 -15.14
C TYR A 276 1.61 0.56 -14.58
N ASN A 277 2.26 -0.27 -15.39
CA ASN A 277 3.45 -1.00 -14.95
C ASN A 277 4.58 -0.03 -14.56
N ALA A 278 4.84 0.98 -15.37
CA ALA A 278 5.86 1.99 -15.08
C ALA A 278 5.55 2.79 -13.80
N ILE A 279 4.29 3.17 -13.58
CA ILE A 279 3.91 3.96 -12.41
C ILE A 279 3.90 3.12 -11.12
N PHE A 280 3.43 1.86 -11.17
CA PHE A 280 3.12 1.10 -9.97
C PHE A 280 4.12 0.02 -9.59
N LEU A 281 5.02 -0.40 -10.49
CA LEU A 281 5.89 -1.53 -10.24
C LEU A 281 7.38 -1.19 -10.23
N ASP A 282 7.81 -0.19 -10.99
CA ASP A 282 9.23 0.09 -11.17
C ASP A 282 9.86 0.82 -9.97
N LEU A 283 9.07 1.63 -9.26
CA LEU A 283 9.55 2.50 -8.17
C LEU A 283 10.10 1.74 -6.95
N ILE A 284 9.61 0.54 -6.67
CA ILE A 284 10.09 -0.27 -5.53
C ILE A 284 11.52 -0.73 -5.78
N ASP A 285 11.81 -1.21 -6.98
CA ASP A 285 13.15 -1.69 -7.34
C ASP A 285 14.19 -0.56 -7.30
N GLU A 286 13.81 0.64 -7.77
CA GLU A 286 14.66 1.82 -7.71
C GLU A 286 14.97 2.25 -6.27
N ASP A 287 13.97 2.21 -5.40
CA ASP A 287 14.13 2.59 -3.99
C ASP A 287 14.98 1.57 -3.22
N ILE A 288 14.83 0.27 -3.51
CA ILE A 288 15.69 -0.79 -2.98
C ILE A 288 17.15 -0.54 -3.40
N MET A 289 17.40 -0.35 -4.70
CA MET A 289 18.76 -0.08 -5.19
C MET A 289 19.39 1.18 -4.58
N ARG A 290 18.55 2.20 -4.31
CA ARG A 290 18.98 3.41 -3.61
C ARG A 290 19.39 3.11 -2.18
N LEU A 291 18.58 2.39 -1.41
CA LEU A 291 18.89 2.00 -0.04
C LEU A 291 20.12 1.10 0.04
N GLU A 292 20.26 0.13 -0.86
CA GLU A 292 21.46 -0.73 -0.91
C GLU A 292 22.74 0.07 -1.21
N ARG A 293 22.64 1.08 -2.09
CA ARG A 293 23.77 1.97 -2.37
C ARG A 293 24.14 2.79 -1.16
N MET A 294 23.16 3.34 -0.45
CA MET A 294 23.37 4.09 0.78
C MET A 294 23.98 3.23 1.88
N ASN A 295 23.46 2.01 2.08
CA ASN A 295 24.01 1.08 3.05
C ASN A 295 25.50 0.79 2.77
N ARG A 296 25.84 0.53 1.49
CA ARG A 296 27.26 0.35 1.10
C ARG A 296 28.12 1.58 1.42
N MET A 297 27.62 2.78 1.10
CA MET A 297 28.36 4.02 1.44
C MET A 297 28.56 4.17 2.94
N LEU A 298 27.56 3.84 3.76
CA LEU A 298 27.66 3.88 5.21
C LEU A 298 28.62 2.80 5.75
N ASP A 299 28.64 1.62 5.14
CA ASP A 299 29.57 0.54 5.52
C ASP A 299 31.04 0.90 5.22
N ASP A 300 31.30 1.67 4.16
CA ASP A 300 32.61 2.16 3.78
C ASP A 300 33.07 3.36 4.63
N MET A 301 32.19 4.00 5.40
CA MET A 301 32.54 5.13 6.28
C MET A 301 33.14 4.67 7.60
N PRO A 302 34.13 5.40 8.15
CA PRO A 302 34.64 5.18 9.50
C PRO A 302 33.52 5.26 10.54
N PRO A 303 33.54 4.45 11.61
CA PRO A 303 32.49 4.46 12.65
C PRO A 303 32.21 5.84 13.26
N SER A 304 33.24 6.68 13.41
CA SER A 304 33.12 8.07 13.91
C SER A 304 32.21 8.96 13.06
N ASP A 305 32.19 8.73 11.76
CA ASP A 305 31.51 9.60 10.80
C ASP A 305 30.05 9.14 10.58
N ARG A 306 29.77 7.85 10.87
CA ARG A 306 28.39 7.28 10.76
C ARG A 306 27.42 7.93 11.75
N GLU A 307 27.86 8.27 12.95
CA GLU A 307 26.99 8.89 13.97
C GLU A 307 26.54 10.31 13.61
N GLY A 308 27.29 11.04 12.79
CA GLY A 308 26.96 12.39 12.32
C GLY A 308 25.87 12.42 11.25
N VAL A 309 25.90 11.46 10.33
CA VAL A 309 24.99 11.44 9.15
C VAL A 309 23.51 11.30 9.53
N GLY A 310 23.19 10.57 10.62
CA GLY A 310 21.81 10.39 11.08
C GLY A 310 21.21 11.59 11.83
N ARG A 311 22.04 12.52 12.32
CA ARG A 311 21.59 13.67 13.13
C ARG A 311 21.29 14.92 12.30
N GLU A 312 22.01 15.14 11.21
CA GLU A 312 21.86 16.35 10.40
C GLU A 312 20.77 16.28 9.32
N THR A 313 20.42 15.09 8.85
CA THR A 313 19.51 14.95 7.70
C THR A 313 18.11 14.45 8.08
N GLY A 314 17.87 14.05 9.32
CA GLY A 314 16.72 13.20 9.65
C GLY A 314 16.80 11.88 8.86
N PRO A 315 15.87 10.94 8.99
CA PRO A 315 15.94 9.74 8.17
C PRO A 315 15.97 10.18 6.70
N PRO A 316 17.01 9.76 5.94
CA PRO A 316 17.18 10.18 4.56
C PRO A 316 15.97 9.70 3.75
N PHE A 317 15.33 10.66 3.08
CA PHE A 317 14.20 10.54 2.16
C PHE A 317 12.80 10.46 2.76
#